data_ee7aabc64a8d0625a2a8afdb917631df
#
_entry.id   ee7aabc64a8d0625a2a8afdb917631df
#
_cell.length_a   1.000
_cell.length_b   1.000
_cell.length_c   1.000
_cell.angle_alpha   90.00
_cell.angle_beta   90.00
_cell.angle_gamma   90.00
#
_symmetry.space_group_name_H-M   'P 1'
#
loop_
_entity.id
_entity.type
_entity.pdbx_description
1 polymer ?
#
loop_
_entity_poly.entity_id
_entity_poly.type
_entity_poly.pdbx_seq_one_letter_code
_entity_poly.pdbx_strand_id
1 'polypeptide(L)'
;MVLEATEKFLVSSSSDSPAELASYGNRVLESTEKLISTLVKLTDTSANVSFTLENVEGHVFMVGPNVTLNEILQLNTTNSFMDIDLIGIAKNNKDTRSAAVAFMSYTIMENLLKADFFNTQKNTNKTMMSTVISATLPKTSNTALTKPVNFTFRHIREFDPSGSLSCVYWNISEWIVDGCSVLNSNSSHTVCSCVHLSTFALIMQTSSSPPPSDLLDLLNLVCVIVGLVFFSLALLSFALCQWSPGVNNVARINICISLLSAHLLLLLTQQFLSLIRPQQVLCVVIAGLLHFLFLSAFVWMFIEAVLLFICVKNLSQVSSRKKEVLSNGFLCVIGYVVALIGVSVSIGMVPEGYGSEQCWIKMDKGFFWSFLGPVCVILGLNVILFISISIYLNSALKKLNAEVSQLKQTKVMVFKTLGQFVILGCPWILGFFAHVNMVVEIVFIIINSQQGTFIFLIYCVLSTEFRLMKVDMENKLLKLVGRQEC
;
A
#
# COMPACT_ATOMS: atom_id res chain seq x y z
N MET A 1 -28.25 -20.96 36.19
CA MET A 1 -28.96 -21.79 35.18
C MET A 1 -29.02 -21.13 33.77
N VAL A 2 -29.52 -19.90 33.59
CA VAL A 2 -29.52 -19.27 32.24
C VAL A 2 -28.10 -18.84 31.81
N LEU A 3 -27.31 -18.24 32.69
CA LEU A 3 -25.91 -17.88 32.46
C LEU A 3 -25.01 -19.12 32.27
N GLU A 4 -25.24 -20.22 32.99
CA GLU A 4 -24.55 -21.49 32.77
C GLU A 4 -24.94 -22.16 31.43
N ALA A 5 -26.17 -21.95 30.97
CA ALA A 5 -26.58 -22.40 29.64
C ALA A 5 -25.89 -21.60 28.52
N THR A 6 -25.71 -20.26 28.70
CA THR A 6 -24.94 -19.42 27.81
C THR A 6 -23.46 -19.84 27.75
N GLU A 7 -22.91 -20.27 28.89
CA GLU A 7 -21.53 -20.77 28.98
C GLU A 7 -21.32 -22.05 28.16
N LYS A 8 -22.26 -22.98 28.19
CA LYS A 8 -22.24 -24.21 27.38
C LYS A 8 -22.35 -23.96 25.89
N PHE A 9 -23.10 -22.92 25.48
CA PHE A 9 -23.20 -22.51 24.09
C PHE A 9 -21.89 -21.92 23.54
N LEU A 10 -21.16 -21.18 24.35
CA LEU A 10 -19.88 -20.56 23.97
C LEU A 10 -18.78 -21.61 23.65
N VAL A 11 -18.88 -22.81 24.23
CA VAL A 11 -17.88 -23.89 24.09
C VAL A 11 -18.14 -24.79 22.85
N SER A 12 -19.38 -24.84 22.32
CA SER A 12 -19.79 -25.89 21.36
C SER A 12 -19.69 -25.49 19.86
N SER A 13 -19.35 -24.26 19.50
CA SER A 13 -19.49 -23.70 18.12
C SER A 13 -18.18 -23.61 17.35
N SER A 14 -17.54 -24.72 16.98
CA SER A 14 -16.25 -24.69 16.28
C SER A 14 -16.31 -24.84 14.74
N SER A 15 -17.48 -24.90 14.10
CA SER A 15 -17.62 -25.20 12.65
C SER A 15 -18.60 -24.32 11.85
N ASP A 16 -19.13 -23.26 12.45
CA ASP A 16 -20.21 -22.47 11.82
C ASP A 16 -19.70 -21.34 10.90
N SER A 17 -20.56 -20.91 9.97
CA SER A 17 -20.26 -19.79 9.08
C SER A 17 -20.07 -18.47 9.87
N PRO A 18 -19.30 -17.49 9.37
CA PRO A 18 -19.10 -16.21 10.06
C PRO A 18 -20.40 -15.50 10.46
N ALA A 19 -21.42 -15.55 9.61
CA ALA A 19 -22.72 -14.95 9.88
C ALA A 19 -23.48 -15.66 11.01
N GLU A 20 -23.36 -16.98 11.11
CA GLU A 20 -23.96 -17.76 12.20
C GLU A 20 -23.27 -17.46 13.54
N LEU A 21 -21.93 -17.38 13.55
CA LEU A 21 -21.17 -17.02 14.75
C LEU A 21 -21.57 -15.64 15.28
N ALA A 22 -21.68 -14.62 14.41
CA ALA A 22 -22.15 -13.29 14.78
C ALA A 22 -23.59 -13.33 15.32
N SER A 23 -24.48 -14.12 14.70
CA SER A 23 -25.86 -14.31 15.17
C SER A 23 -25.91 -14.94 16.57
N TYR A 24 -25.08 -15.95 16.84
CA TYR A 24 -24.98 -16.56 18.19
C TYR A 24 -24.45 -15.57 19.22
N GLY A 25 -23.39 -14.80 18.88
CA GLY A 25 -22.87 -13.75 19.73
C GLY A 25 -23.93 -12.72 20.11
N ASN A 26 -24.71 -12.25 19.13
CA ASN A 26 -25.81 -11.33 19.36
C ASN A 26 -26.88 -11.90 20.31
N ARG A 27 -27.27 -13.17 20.14
CA ARG A 27 -28.24 -13.84 21.04
C ARG A 27 -27.70 -13.95 22.47
N VAL A 28 -26.42 -14.23 22.66
CA VAL A 28 -25.80 -14.27 23.98
C VAL A 28 -25.83 -12.90 24.63
N LEU A 29 -25.44 -11.84 23.90
CA LEU A 29 -25.46 -10.45 24.39
C LEU A 29 -26.89 -10.05 24.78
N GLU A 30 -27.87 -10.24 23.89
CA GLU A 30 -29.27 -9.88 24.14
C GLU A 30 -29.85 -10.64 25.34
N SER A 31 -29.60 -11.94 25.43
CA SER A 31 -30.09 -12.77 26.52
C SER A 31 -29.52 -12.34 27.87
N THR A 32 -28.23 -12.02 27.90
CA THR A 32 -27.53 -11.56 29.11
C THR A 32 -28.01 -10.19 29.53
N GLU A 33 -28.17 -9.26 28.59
CA GLU A 33 -28.70 -7.92 28.85
C GLU A 33 -30.11 -7.93 29.38
N LYS A 34 -30.97 -8.77 28.81
CA LYS A 34 -32.33 -8.98 29.27
C LYS A 34 -32.37 -9.58 30.70
N LEU A 35 -31.53 -10.56 30.98
CA LEU A 35 -31.41 -11.15 32.30
C LEU A 35 -31.00 -10.09 33.34
N ILE A 36 -29.98 -9.30 33.04
CA ILE A 36 -29.48 -8.26 33.93
C ILE A 36 -30.53 -7.20 34.19
N SER A 37 -31.30 -6.81 33.15
CA SER A 37 -32.39 -5.85 33.30
C SER A 37 -33.45 -6.32 34.28
N THR A 38 -33.62 -7.64 34.46
CA THR A 38 -34.55 -8.21 35.48
C THR A 38 -33.96 -8.16 36.88
N LEU A 39 -32.65 -8.22 37.03
CA LEU A 39 -31.97 -8.17 38.33
C LEU A 39 -31.92 -6.77 38.92
N VAL A 40 -32.00 -5.72 38.08
CA VAL A 40 -31.99 -4.33 38.53
C VAL A 40 -33.28 -4.00 39.28
N LYS A 41 -33.16 -3.63 40.54
CA LYS A 41 -34.24 -3.08 41.37
C LYS A 41 -33.92 -1.63 41.71
N LEU A 42 -34.84 -0.71 41.38
CA LEU A 42 -34.66 0.67 41.76
C LEU A 42 -34.57 0.80 43.30
N THR A 43 -33.59 1.54 43.76
CA THR A 43 -33.32 1.77 45.20
C THR A 43 -33.27 3.27 45.47
N ASP A 44 -33.61 3.69 46.68
CA ASP A 44 -33.52 5.11 47.10
C ASP A 44 -32.08 5.53 47.42
N THR A 45 -31.21 4.56 47.62
CA THR A 45 -29.77 4.75 47.91
C THR A 45 -28.90 4.17 46.77
N SER A 46 -27.73 3.66 47.07
CA SER A 46 -26.92 2.92 46.13
C SER A 46 -26.99 1.40 46.39
N ALA A 47 -26.97 0.60 45.36
CA ALA A 47 -26.82 -0.83 45.42
C ALA A 47 -25.83 -1.35 44.39
N ASN A 48 -25.01 -2.31 44.82
CA ASN A 48 -24.04 -3.00 43.95
C ASN A 48 -24.30 -4.47 43.96
N VAL A 49 -24.36 -5.09 42.80
CA VAL A 49 -24.49 -6.53 42.62
C VAL A 49 -23.36 -6.99 41.71
N SER A 50 -22.52 -7.88 42.16
CA SER A 50 -21.46 -8.48 41.36
C SER A 50 -21.65 -9.98 41.28
N PHE A 51 -21.26 -10.56 40.17
CA PHE A 51 -21.22 -12.01 39.97
C PHE A 51 -20.03 -12.38 39.09
N THR A 52 -19.47 -13.53 39.38
CA THR A 52 -18.33 -14.08 38.62
C THR A 52 -18.64 -15.55 38.33
N LEU A 53 -18.67 -15.86 37.04
CA LEU A 53 -18.75 -17.21 36.50
C LEU A 53 -17.44 -17.54 35.79
N GLU A 54 -17.27 -18.73 35.28
CA GLU A 54 -16.03 -19.17 34.64
C GLU A 54 -15.64 -18.25 33.43
N ASN A 55 -16.64 -17.88 32.61
CA ASN A 55 -16.40 -17.15 31.38
C ASN A 55 -17.12 -15.78 31.29
N VAL A 56 -17.84 -15.39 32.33
CA VAL A 56 -18.60 -14.13 32.37
C VAL A 56 -18.51 -13.50 33.75
N GLU A 57 -18.02 -12.27 33.80
CA GLU A 57 -18.03 -11.43 35.01
C GLU A 57 -18.96 -10.26 34.81
N GLY A 58 -19.66 -9.83 35.85
CA GLY A 58 -20.55 -8.70 35.75
C GLY A 58 -20.68 -7.90 37.03
N HIS A 59 -20.79 -6.59 36.88
CA HIS A 59 -21.10 -5.63 37.94
C HIS A 59 -22.32 -4.81 37.52
N VAL A 60 -23.30 -4.74 38.41
CA VAL A 60 -24.46 -3.87 38.26
C VAL A 60 -24.46 -2.88 39.41
N PHE A 61 -24.35 -1.62 39.09
CA PHE A 61 -24.40 -0.54 40.09
C PHE A 61 -25.62 0.34 39.87
N MET A 62 -26.34 0.64 40.94
CA MET A 62 -27.58 1.41 40.92
C MET A 62 -27.43 2.62 41.81
N VAL A 63 -27.93 3.78 41.37
CA VAL A 63 -27.91 5.04 42.06
C VAL A 63 -29.34 5.56 42.18
N GLY A 64 -29.78 5.84 43.39
CA GLY A 64 -31.08 6.45 43.68
C GLY A 64 -30.97 7.96 44.00
N PRO A 65 -32.11 8.62 44.25
CA PRO A 65 -32.19 10.10 44.43
C PRO A 65 -31.43 10.64 45.65
N ASN A 66 -31.19 9.80 46.67
CA ASN A 66 -30.58 10.22 47.95
C ASN A 66 -29.07 9.92 48.02
N VAL A 67 -28.39 9.67 46.90
CA VAL A 67 -26.95 9.35 46.87
C VAL A 67 -26.12 10.64 46.79
N THR A 68 -25.17 10.78 47.69
CA THR A 68 -24.19 11.88 47.79
C THR A 68 -22.80 11.43 47.35
N LEU A 69 -22.68 10.74 46.23
CA LEU A 69 -21.37 10.44 45.64
C LEU A 69 -20.92 11.64 44.80
N ASN A 70 -19.70 12.08 44.96
CA ASN A 70 -19.12 13.24 44.25
C ASN A 70 -18.08 12.83 43.21
N GLU A 71 -17.87 11.53 42.98
CA GLU A 71 -16.79 11.02 42.15
C GLU A 71 -17.32 10.21 40.94
N ILE A 72 -16.51 10.13 39.89
CA ILE A 72 -16.73 9.25 38.75
C ILE A 72 -16.73 7.82 39.27
N LEU A 73 -17.77 7.06 38.91
CA LEU A 73 -17.89 5.66 39.33
C LEU A 73 -16.91 4.80 38.51
N GLN A 74 -16.06 4.06 39.25
CA GLN A 74 -15.17 3.08 38.64
C GLN A 74 -15.72 1.68 38.89
N LEU A 75 -15.98 0.93 37.83
CA LEU A 75 -16.34 -0.51 37.85
C LEU A 75 -15.19 -1.32 37.30
N ASN A 76 -14.89 -2.45 37.95
CA ASN A 76 -13.74 -3.27 37.60
C ASN A 76 -14.13 -4.74 37.43
N THR A 77 -13.60 -5.35 36.40
CA THR A 77 -13.56 -6.80 36.20
C THR A 77 -12.09 -7.25 36.24
N THR A 78 -11.83 -8.55 36.14
CA THR A 78 -10.45 -9.09 36.17
C THR A 78 -9.54 -8.48 35.11
N ASN A 79 -10.08 -8.18 33.91
CA ASN A 79 -9.29 -7.74 32.77
C ASN A 79 -9.67 -6.36 32.22
N SER A 80 -10.63 -5.65 32.83
CA SER A 80 -11.10 -4.36 32.32
C SER A 80 -11.64 -3.47 33.41
N PHE A 81 -11.50 -2.14 33.22
CA PHE A 81 -12.05 -1.13 34.11
C PHE A 81 -12.92 -0.18 33.28
N MET A 82 -13.98 0.34 33.89
CA MET A 82 -14.86 1.34 33.29
C MET A 82 -15.05 2.52 34.23
N ASP A 83 -14.80 3.72 33.73
CA ASP A 83 -15.04 4.98 34.42
C ASP A 83 -16.25 5.69 33.79
N ILE A 84 -17.33 5.87 34.56
CA ILE A 84 -18.59 6.45 34.09
C ILE A 84 -19.15 7.49 35.08
N ASP A 85 -19.69 8.60 34.55
CA ASP A 85 -20.43 9.62 35.33
C ASP A 85 -21.90 9.20 35.50
N LEU A 86 -22.13 8.16 36.31
CA LEU A 86 -23.48 7.64 36.55
C LEU A 86 -24.35 8.62 37.31
N ILE A 87 -23.76 9.47 38.14
CA ILE A 87 -24.47 10.50 38.91
C ILE A 87 -25.00 11.60 37.99
N GLY A 88 -24.19 12.03 37.03
CA GLY A 88 -24.61 12.98 36.00
C GLY A 88 -25.80 12.43 35.22
N ILE A 89 -25.75 11.14 34.85
CA ILE A 89 -26.83 10.43 34.13
C ILE A 89 -28.08 10.38 35.03
N ALA A 90 -27.97 10.03 36.31
CA ALA A 90 -29.10 10.01 37.27
C ALA A 90 -29.75 11.38 37.42
N LYS A 91 -28.96 12.47 37.50
CA LYS A 91 -29.47 13.85 37.55
C LYS A 91 -30.25 14.24 36.30
N ASN A 92 -29.88 13.73 35.14
CA ASN A 92 -30.57 13.96 33.84
C ASN A 92 -31.90 13.20 33.75
N ASN A 93 -32.12 12.18 34.59
CA ASN A 93 -33.39 11.47 34.72
C ASN A 93 -34.30 12.19 35.72
N LYS A 94 -34.95 13.27 35.29
CA LYS A 94 -35.72 14.21 36.16
C LYS A 94 -36.82 13.56 36.96
N ASP A 95 -37.48 12.53 36.42
CA ASP A 95 -38.65 11.87 37.03
C ASP A 95 -38.26 10.91 38.15
N THR A 96 -37.21 10.13 37.95
CA THR A 96 -36.78 9.09 38.89
C THR A 96 -35.56 9.49 39.72
N ARG A 97 -34.75 10.40 39.21
CA ARG A 97 -33.43 10.79 39.75
C ARG A 97 -32.56 9.57 40.06
N SER A 98 -32.72 8.52 39.28
CA SER A 98 -32.02 7.25 39.46
C SER A 98 -31.45 6.80 38.11
N ALA A 99 -30.37 6.05 38.19
CA ALA A 99 -29.74 5.39 37.03
C ALA A 99 -29.13 4.08 37.47
N ALA A 100 -29.06 3.12 36.55
CA ALA A 100 -28.34 1.87 36.77
C ALA A 100 -27.38 1.67 35.61
N VAL A 101 -26.20 1.13 35.90
CA VAL A 101 -25.23 0.70 34.88
C VAL A 101 -24.91 -0.78 35.11
N ALA A 102 -24.87 -1.53 34.02
CA ALA A 102 -24.40 -2.90 33.99
C ALA A 102 -23.13 -2.95 33.17
N PHE A 103 -22.08 -3.48 33.75
CA PHE A 103 -20.77 -3.69 33.13
C PHE A 103 -20.43 -5.17 33.15
N MET A 104 -20.24 -5.76 31.97
CA MET A 104 -20.03 -7.19 31.76
C MET A 104 -18.74 -7.42 31.02
N SER A 105 -18.02 -8.49 31.38
CA SER A 105 -16.83 -8.96 30.66
C SER A 105 -16.99 -10.44 30.30
N TYR A 106 -16.68 -10.76 29.05
CA TYR A 106 -16.79 -12.11 28.48
C TYR A 106 -15.42 -12.57 28.01
N THR A 107 -14.88 -13.62 28.63
CA THR A 107 -13.51 -14.10 28.35
C THR A 107 -13.39 -14.84 27.02
N ILE A 108 -14.44 -15.55 26.60
CA ILE A 108 -14.42 -16.41 25.39
C ILE A 108 -15.31 -15.90 24.25
N MET A 109 -15.89 -14.70 24.39
CA MET A 109 -16.75 -14.13 23.35
C MET A 109 -15.99 -13.87 22.03
N GLU A 110 -14.68 -13.75 22.05
CA GLU A 110 -13.84 -13.64 20.85
C GLU A 110 -14.00 -14.83 19.89
N ASN A 111 -14.45 -15.98 20.36
CA ASN A 111 -14.73 -17.15 19.52
C ASN A 111 -15.97 -16.96 18.63
N LEU A 112 -16.92 -16.14 19.08
CA LEU A 112 -18.15 -15.79 18.36
C LEU A 112 -18.01 -14.48 17.62
N LEU A 113 -17.52 -13.44 18.28
CA LEU A 113 -17.29 -12.10 17.74
C LEU A 113 -15.81 -11.93 17.39
N LYS A 114 -15.38 -12.60 16.34
CA LYS A 114 -13.97 -12.66 15.93
C LYS A 114 -13.42 -11.28 15.56
N ALA A 115 -12.10 -11.09 15.75
CA ALA A 115 -11.40 -9.89 15.32
C ALA A 115 -11.50 -9.66 13.78
N ASP A 116 -11.68 -10.72 13.00
CA ASP A 116 -11.83 -10.68 11.55
C ASP A 116 -13.09 -9.92 11.08
N PHE A 117 -14.11 -9.79 11.96
CA PHE A 117 -15.28 -8.96 11.67
C PHE A 117 -15.00 -7.45 11.71
N PHE A 118 -13.78 -7.06 12.05
CA PHE A 118 -13.33 -5.69 11.90
C PHE A 118 -12.95 -5.44 10.44
N ASN A 119 -13.90 -4.91 9.66
CA ASN A 119 -13.72 -4.69 8.24
C ASN A 119 -12.89 -3.43 7.99
N THR A 120 -11.61 -3.60 7.65
CA THR A 120 -10.69 -2.52 7.28
C THR A 120 -10.21 -2.73 5.85
N GLN A 121 -9.93 -1.64 5.15
CA GLN A 121 -9.47 -1.66 3.75
C GLN A 121 -8.07 -2.30 3.57
N LYS A 122 -7.37 -2.63 4.66
CA LYS A 122 -6.03 -3.22 4.66
C LYS A 122 -6.11 -4.71 4.91
N ASN A 123 -5.34 -5.45 4.13
CA ASN A 123 -5.11 -6.87 4.36
C ASN A 123 -4.13 -7.02 5.56
N THR A 124 -4.65 -6.89 6.78
CA THR A 124 -3.91 -6.94 8.03
C THR A 124 -4.36 -8.14 8.86
N ASN A 125 -3.43 -8.74 9.60
CA ASN A 125 -3.79 -9.70 10.63
C ASN A 125 -4.45 -8.96 11.78
N LYS A 126 -5.62 -9.42 12.20
CA LYS A 126 -6.42 -8.83 13.26
C LYS A 126 -6.43 -9.75 14.47
N THR A 127 -6.04 -9.21 15.60
CA THR A 127 -5.91 -9.96 16.85
C THR A 127 -6.72 -9.28 17.92
N MET A 128 -7.60 -10.02 18.60
CA MET A 128 -8.30 -9.53 19.77
C MET A 128 -7.31 -9.38 20.92
N MET A 129 -7.18 -8.16 21.45
CA MET A 129 -6.22 -7.81 22.50
C MET A 129 -6.86 -7.68 23.88
N SER A 130 -8.19 -7.69 23.97
CA SER A 130 -8.92 -7.64 25.23
C SER A 130 -10.02 -8.70 25.28
N THR A 131 -10.56 -8.93 26.46
CA THR A 131 -11.88 -9.55 26.58
C THR A 131 -12.94 -8.64 25.97
N VAL A 132 -14.04 -9.23 25.51
CA VAL A 132 -15.20 -8.47 25.04
C VAL A 132 -15.95 -7.96 26.25
N ILE A 133 -16.25 -6.68 26.30
CA ILE A 133 -17.04 -6.07 27.39
C ILE A 133 -18.35 -5.53 26.85
N SER A 134 -19.41 -5.55 27.65
CA SER A 134 -20.67 -4.88 27.36
C SER A 134 -21.01 -3.91 28.49
N ALA A 135 -21.43 -2.71 28.14
CA ALA A 135 -21.85 -1.69 29.07
C ALA A 135 -23.22 -1.16 28.66
N THR A 136 -24.20 -1.25 29.57
CA THR A 136 -25.61 -0.85 29.32
C THR A 136 -26.18 -0.07 30.50
N LEU A 137 -27.28 0.66 30.27
CA LEU A 137 -28.02 1.42 31.31
C LEU A 137 -29.42 0.82 31.50
N PRO A 138 -29.54 -0.33 32.18
CA PRO A 138 -30.83 -1.00 32.34
C PRO A 138 -31.76 -0.15 33.20
N LYS A 139 -33.07 -0.13 32.83
CA LYS A 139 -34.14 0.61 33.53
C LYS A 139 -33.87 2.12 33.72
N THR A 140 -33.00 2.70 32.91
CA THR A 140 -32.72 4.14 32.89
C THR A 140 -33.45 4.78 31.72
N SER A 141 -34.33 5.75 31.96
CA SER A 141 -35.21 6.32 30.92
C SER A 141 -34.42 7.21 29.95
N ASN A 142 -33.52 8.05 30.46
CA ASN A 142 -32.63 8.86 29.67
C ASN A 142 -31.21 8.29 29.73
N THR A 143 -30.76 7.70 28.65
CA THR A 143 -29.45 7.04 28.50
C THR A 143 -28.37 7.95 27.92
N ALA A 144 -28.65 9.25 27.74
CA ALA A 144 -27.65 10.19 27.23
C ALA A 144 -26.50 10.36 28.21
N LEU A 145 -25.29 10.12 27.74
CA LEU A 145 -24.07 10.29 28.53
C LEU A 145 -23.78 11.79 28.76
N THR A 146 -23.38 12.13 29.97
CA THR A 146 -22.96 13.48 30.34
C THR A 146 -21.52 13.76 29.99
N LYS A 147 -20.70 12.72 30.00
CA LYS A 147 -19.28 12.71 29.63
C LYS A 147 -18.97 11.43 28.89
N PRO A 148 -17.92 11.41 28.05
CA PRO A 148 -17.42 10.16 27.46
C PRO A 148 -17.07 9.14 28.55
N VAL A 149 -17.32 7.87 28.26
CA VAL A 149 -16.97 6.75 29.14
C VAL A 149 -15.59 6.24 28.78
N ASN A 150 -14.74 6.07 29.80
CA ASN A 150 -13.41 5.53 29.59
C ASN A 150 -13.36 4.05 29.99
N PHE A 151 -12.80 3.25 29.11
CA PHE A 151 -12.54 1.84 29.34
C PHE A 151 -11.04 1.60 29.36
N THR A 152 -10.54 0.95 30.38
CA THR A 152 -9.15 0.49 30.46
C THR A 152 -9.13 -1.00 30.22
N PHE A 153 -8.57 -1.43 29.10
CA PHE A 153 -8.40 -2.82 28.72
C PHE A 153 -7.01 -3.32 29.11
N ARG A 154 -6.94 -4.39 29.86
CA ARG A 154 -5.69 -5.14 30.04
C ARG A 154 -5.46 -6.01 28.80
N HIS A 155 -4.23 -6.02 28.28
CA HIS A 155 -3.88 -6.88 27.17
C HIS A 155 -3.87 -8.34 27.59
N ILE A 156 -4.63 -9.17 26.87
CA ILE A 156 -4.69 -10.63 27.07
C ILE A 156 -3.68 -11.38 26.19
N ARG A 157 -3.03 -10.68 25.27
CA ARG A 157 -2.00 -11.17 24.37
C ARG A 157 -0.81 -10.22 24.35
N GLU A 158 0.32 -10.70 23.83
CA GLU A 158 1.54 -9.92 23.71
C GLU A 158 1.33 -8.73 22.75
N PHE A 159 1.79 -7.56 23.18
CA PHE A 159 1.68 -6.33 22.41
C PHE A 159 2.81 -6.25 21.39
N ASP A 160 2.46 -6.16 20.11
CA ASP A 160 3.40 -5.89 19.04
C ASP A 160 3.54 -4.37 18.83
N PRO A 161 4.73 -3.78 19.07
CA PRO A 161 4.94 -2.34 18.88
C PRO A 161 4.74 -1.85 17.45
N SER A 162 4.80 -2.75 16.45
CA SER A 162 4.53 -2.42 15.04
C SER A 162 3.03 -2.43 14.69
N GLY A 163 2.21 -3.00 15.58
CA GLY A 163 0.76 -3.09 15.42
C GLY A 163 0.05 -1.78 15.77
N SER A 164 -1.06 -1.51 15.11
CA SER A 164 -1.96 -0.43 15.48
C SER A 164 -3.14 -0.95 16.31
N LEU A 165 -3.38 -0.32 17.47
CA LEU A 165 -4.50 -0.63 18.33
C LEU A 165 -5.73 0.22 17.96
N SER A 166 -6.89 -0.43 17.92
CA SER A 166 -8.18 0.22 17.66
C SER A 166 -9.18 -0.14 18.76
N CYS A 167 -9.78 0.88 19.39
CA CYS A 167 -10.93 0.72 20.25
C CYS A 167 -12.17 0.58 19.37
N VAL A 168 -12.87 -0.55 19.48
CA VAL A 168 -13.97 -0.88 18.58
C VAL A 168 -15.22 -1.21 19.38
N TYR A 169 -16.41 -0.97 18.79
CA TYR A 169 -17.69 -1.45 19.31
C TYR A 169 -18.36 -2.38 18.31
N TRP A 170 -19.19 -3.28 18.80
CA TRP A 170 -19.92 -4.25 18.01
C TRP A 170 -21.23 -3.67 17.45
N ASN A 171 -21.39 -3.69 16.12
CA ASN A 171 -22.60 -3.26 15.44
C ASN A 171 -23.23 -4.44 14.67
N ILE A 172 -23.90 -5.33 15.40
CA ILE A 172 -24.68 -6.46 14.90
C ILE A 172 -23.90 -7.49 14.06
N SER A 173 -23.05 -7.04 13.12
CA SER A 173 -22.34 -7.91 12.18
C SER A 173 -20.86 -7.61 12.05
N GLU A 174 -20.40 -6.46 12.54
CA GLU A 174 -19.01 -6.01 12.37
C GLU A 174 -18.55 -5.12 13.53
N TRP A 175 -17.23 -5.03 13.71
CA TRP A 175 -16.58 -4.13 14.64
C TRP A 175 -16.35 -2.78 13.97
N ILE A 176 -16.71 -1.68 14.64
CA ILE A 176 -16.61 -0.31 14.15
C ILE A 176 -15.83 0.57 15.14
N VAL A 177 -15.11 1.58 14.65
CA VAL A 177 -14.32 2.53 15.48
C VAL A 177 -15.06 3.82 15.81
N ASP A 178 -16.19 4.11 15.16
CA ASP A 178 -16.88 5.38 15.27
C ASP A 178 -17.29 5.70 16.72
N GLY A 179 -16.99 6.92 17.18
CA GLY A 179 -17.31 7.35 18.54
C GLY A 179 -16.41 6.79 19.64
N CYS A 180 -15.37 6.01 19.29
CA CYS A 180 -14.33 5.52 20.21
C CYS A 180 -12.94 5.98 19.77
N SER A 181 -12.09 6.34 20.73
CA SER A 181 -10.70 6.73 20.49
C SER A 181 -9.76 6.14 21.54
N VAL A 182 -8.53 5.86 21.15
CA VAL A 182 -7.45 5.48 22.07
C VAL A 182 -6.92 6.74 22.73
N LEU A 183 -7.00 6.85 24.07
CA LEU A 183 -6.43 7.96 24.84
C LEU A 183 -4.97 7.71 25.20
N ASN A 184 -4.67 6.51 25.68
CA ASN A 184 -3.34 6.13 26.11
C ASN A 184 -3.15 4.62 25.93
N SER A 185 -1.93 4.20 25.61
CA SER A 185 -1.59 2.80 25.47
C SER A 185 -0.16 2.54 25.93
N ASN A 186 0.04 1.43 26.60
CA ASN A 186 1.35 0.88 26.95
C ASN A 186 1.41 -0.61 26.61
N SER A 187 2.47 -1.29 26.97
CA SER A 187 2.65 -2.73 26.66
C SER A 187 1.62 -3.65 27.34
N SER A 188 0.93 -3.22 28.40
CA SER A 188 0.03 -4.06 29.21
C SER A 188 -1.43 -3.60 29.23
N HIS A 189 -1.70 -2.33 28.98
CA HIS A 189 -3.03 -1.72 29.05
C HIS A 189 -3.25 -0.69 27.97
N THR A 190 -4.50 -0.53 27.54
CA THR A 190 -4.94 0.55 26.65
C THR A 190 -6.20 1.20 27.24
N VAL A 191 -6.20 2.52 27.24
CA VAL A 191 -7.36 3.33 27.67
C VAL A 191 -8.10 3.82 26.44
N CYS A 192 -9.36 3.44 26.32
CA CYS A 192 -10.30 3.87 25.27
C CYS A 192 -11.31 4.87 25.84
N SER A 193 -11.67 5.89 25.07
CA SER A 193 -12.75 6.82 25.38
C SER A 193 -13.86 6.69 24.33
N CYS A 194 -15.09 6.45 24.79
CA CYS A 194 -16.24 6.24 23.89
C CYS A 194 -17.39 7.19 24.26
N VAL A 195 -18.10 7.73 23.26
CA VAL A 195 -19.21 8.67 23.43
C VAL A 195 -20.57 7.99 23.57
N HIS A 196 -20.62 6.68 23.52
CA HIS A 196 -21.84 5.86 23.68
C HIS A 196 -21.53 4.59 24.46
N LEU A 197 -22.56 3.87 24.88
CA LEU A 197 -22.46 2.55 25.50
C LEU A 197 -22.88 1.47 24.49
N SER A 198 -22.16 0.37 24.47
CA SER A 198 -22.36 -0.78 23.59
C SER A 198 -21.55 -1.98 24.09
N THR A 199 -21.27 -2.92 23.22
CA THR A 199 -20.28 -3.98 23.40
C THR A 199 -18.95 -3.55 22.77
N PHE A 200 -17.87 -3.60 23.51
CA PHE A 200 -16.55 -3.07 23.12
C PHE A 200 -15.47 -4.12 23.20
N ALA A 201 -14.43 -3.90 22.39
CA ALA A 201 -13.19 -4.67 22.43
C ALA A 201 -12.00 -3.83 21.97
N LEU A 202 -10.80 -4.34 22.22
CA LEU A 202 -9.55 -3.80 21.69
C LEU A 202 -9.01 -4.76 20.64
N ILE A 203 -8.85 -4.26 19.41
CA ILE A 203 -8.31 -5.04 18.30
C ILE A 203 -6.96 -4.43 17.87
N MET A 204 -5.95 -5.30 17.75
CA MET A 204 -4.65 -4.97 17.18
C MET A 204 -4.62 -5.42 15.72
N GLN A 205 -4.20 -4.52 14.85
CA GLN A 205 -3.92 -4.79 13.44
C GLN A 205 -2.41 -4.82 13.25
N THR A 206 -1.90 -5.94 12.80
CA THR A 206 -0.51 -6.09 12.38
C THR A 206 -0.46 -6.27 10.87
N SER A 207 0.55 -5.71 10.22
CA SER A 207 0.76 -5.94 8.80
C SER A 207 0.90 -7.44 8.54
N SER A 208 0.16 -7.96 7.56
CA SER A 208 0.30 -9.36 7.13
C SER A 208 1.61 -9.63 6.37
N SER A 209 2.31 -8.57 5.98
CA SER A 209 3.69 -8.69 5.51
C SER A 209 4.60 -8.97 6.71
N PRO A 210 5.54 -9.92 6.60
CA PRO A 210 6.58 -10.09 7.60
C PRO A 210 7.24 -8.71 7.82
N PRO A 211 7.70 -8.41 9.05
CA PRO A 211 8.39 -7.15 9.31
C PRO A 211 9.47 -7.01 8.23
N PRO A 212 9.59 -5.81 7.61
CA PRO A 212 10.63 -5.61 6.61
C PRO A 212 11.93 -6.05 7.28
N SER A 213 12.53 -7.12 6.76
CA SER A 213 13.82 -7.52 7.28
C SER A 213 14.74 -6.35 6.93
N ASP A 214 15.43 -5.77 7.90
CA ASP A 214 16.42 -4.71 7.70
C ASP A 214 17.36 -5.02 6.53
N LEU A 215 17.55 -6.32 6.28
CA LEU A 215 18.30 -6.86 5.16
C LEU A 215 17.61 -6.61 3.80
N LEU A 216 16.29 -6.71 3.73
CA LEU A 216 15.54 -6.51 2.47
C LEU A 216 15.53 -5.03 2.09
N ASP A 217 15.35 -4.15 3.06
CA ASP A 217 15.39 -2.70 2.88
C ASP A 217 16.79 -2.23 2.50
N LEU A 218 17.82 -2.79 3.14
CA LEU A 218 19.21 -2.54 2.79
C LEU A 218 19.53 -3.04 1.37
N LEU A 219 19.08 -4.24 1.01
CA LEU A 219 19.25 -4.80 -0.33
C LEU A 219 18.59 -3.91 -1.38
N ASN A 220 17.35 -3.49 -1.15
CA ASN A 220 16.62 -2.58 -2.04
C ASN A 220 17.38 -1.25 -2.20
N LEU A 221 17.81 -0.65 -1.09
CA LEU A 221 18.58 0.59 -1.10
C LEU A 221 19.87 0.47 -1.91
N VAL A 222 20.66 -0.58 -1.67
CA VAL A 222 21.92 -0.83 -2.40
C VAL A 222 21.64 -1.04 -3.89
N CYS A 223 20.65 -1.87 -4.23
CA CYS A 223 20.29 -2.14 -5.61
C CYS A 223 19.84 -0.87 -6.36
N VAL A 224 19.03 -0.03 -5.73
CA VAL A 224 18.57 1.24 -6.33
C VAL A 224 19.74 2.19 -6.55
N ILE A 225 20.65 2.36 -5.56
CA ILE A 225 21.85 3.22 -5.69
C ILE A 225 22.72 2.74 -6.83
N VAL A 226 23.00 1.45 -6.93
CA VAL A 226 23.79 0.86 -8.03
C VAL A 226 23.12 1.15 -9.38
N GLY A 227 21.80 0.94 -9.48
CA GLY A 227 21.03 1.25 -10.69
C GLY A 227 21.12 2.72 -11.10
N LEU A 228 21.00 3.66 -10.14
CA LEU A 228 21.14 5.11 -10.39
C LEU A 228 22.51 5.50 -10.90
N VAL A 229 23.58 4.91 -10.35
CA VAL A 229 24.95 5.13 -10.83
C VAL A 229 25.09 4.69 -12.28
N PHE A 230 24.59 3.51 -12.63
CA PHE A 230 24.67 3.02 -14.01
C PHE A 230 23.75 3.79 -14.97
N PHE A 231 22.59 4.30 -14.55
CA PHE A 231 21.79 5.24 -15.35
C PHE A 231 22.58 6.52 -15.67
N SER A 232 23.26 7.07 -14.66
CA SER A 232 24.08 8.29 -14.83
C SER A 232 25.25 8.03 -15.78
N LEU A 233 25.92 6.88 -15.66
CA LEU A 233 27.00 6.47 -16.58
C LEU A 233 26.46 6.24 -18.00
N ALA A 234 25.28 5.65 -18.17
CA ALA A 234 24.65 5.48 -19.47
C ALA A 234 24.34 6.84 -20.12
N LEU A 235 23.74 7.78 -19.37
CA LEU A 235 23.47 9.15 -19.86
C LEU A 235 24.73 9.89 -20.26
N LEU A 236 25.78 9.81 -19.43
CA LEU A 236 27.08 10.39 -19.74
C LEU A 236 27.66 9.78 -21.02
N SER A 237 27.58 8.47 -21.18
CA SER A 237 28.02 7.77 -22.37
C SER A 237 27.26 8.22 -23.62
N PHE A 238 25.92 8.36 -23.53
CA PHE A 238 25.10 8.86 -24.64
C PHE A 238 25.41 10.33 -24.98
N ALA A 239 25.68 11.17 -23.99
CA ALA A 239 26.04 12.56 -24.20
C ALA A 239 27.42 12.69 -24.86
N LEU A 240 28.39 11.88 -24.46
CA LEU A 240 29.72 11.86 -25.05
C LEU A 240 29.77 11.24 -26.45
N CYS A 241 28.90 10.22 -26.71
CA CYS A 241 28.79 9.55 -28.01
C CYS A 241 27.93 10.31 -29.03
N GLN A 242 27.59 11.57 -28.79
CA GLN A 242 26.77 12.43 -29.67
C GLN A 242 27.35 12.67 -31.06
N TRP A 243 28.43 12.04 -31.44
CA TRP A 243 29.02 12.16 -32.76
C TRP A 243 28.20 11.55 -33.92
N SER A 244 27.16 10.79 -33.62
CA SER A 244 26.17 10.35 -34.61
C SER A 244 24.78 10.82 -34.18
N PRO A 245 24.25 11.91 -34.74
CA PRO A 245 22.91 12.41 -34.42
C PRO A 245 21.83 11.48 -35.03
N GLY A 246 21.67 10.31 -34.47
CA GLY A 246 20.58 9.41 -34.83
C GLY A 246 19.36 9.66 -33.99
N VAL A 247 18.19 9.77 -34.60
CA VAL A 247 16.87 9.97 -33.94
C VAL A 247 16.62 8.92 -32.86
N ASN A 248 17.19 7.73 -32.98
CA ASN A 248 17.09 6.66 -31.97
C ASN A 248 17.81 7.01 -30.65
N ASN A 249 18.86 7.85 -30.68
CA ASN A 249 19.54 8.30 -29.47
C ASN A 249 18.68 9.21 -28.62
N VAL A 250 17.83 10.02 -29.24
CA VAL A 250 16.89 10.90 -28.51
C VAL A 250 15.92 10.08 -27.68
N ALA A 251 15.35 8.99 -28.23
CA ALA A 251 14.45 8.12 -27.48
C ALA A 251 15.16 7.46 -26.27
N ARG A 252 16.38 6.93 -26.46
CA ARG A 252 17.16 6.29 -25.38
C ARG A 252 17.54 7.25 -24.27
N ILE A 253 17.98 8.47 -24.62
CA ILE A 253 18.29 9.51 -23.64
C ILE A 253 17.05 9.84 -22.80
N ASN A 254 15.88 10.03 -23.45
CA ASN A 254 14.65 10.35 -22.74
C ASN A 254 14.14 9.19 -21.88
N ILE A 255 14.30 7.93 -22.31
CA ILE A 255 14.04 6.75 -21.46
C ILE A 255 14.91 6.82 -20.20
N CYS A 256 16.22 7.00 -20.36
CA CYS A 256 17.15 7.08 -19.24
C CYS A 256 16.85 8.25 -18.30
N ILE A 257 16.53 9.43 -18.82
CA ILE A 257 16.17 10.61 -18.01
C ILE A 257 14.88 10.32 -17.21
N SER A 258 13.85 9.78 -17.85
CA SER A 258 12.57 9.49 -17.18
C SER A 258 12.76 8.45 -16.09
N LEU A 259 13.49 7.35 -16.36
CA LEU A 259 13.75 6.30 -15.37
C LEU A 259 14.68 6.75 -14.25
N LEU A 260 15.76 7.47 -14.56
CA LEU A 260 16.67 8.02 -13.54
C LEU A 260 15.90 8.94 -12.59
N SER A 261 15.11 9.85 -13.15
CA SER A 261 14.29 10.78 -12.35
C SER A 261 13.25 10.06 -11.51
N ALA A 262 12.59 9.01 -12.06
CA ALA A 262 11.60 8.21 -11.35
C ALA A 262 12.24 7.44 -10.18
N HIS A 263 13.37 6.74 -10.41
CA HIS A 263 14.06 5.99 -9.36
C HIS A 263 14.65 6.89 -8.29
N LEU A 264 15.20 8.05 -8.68
CA LEU A 264 15.71 9.04 -7.72
C LEU A 264 14.59 9.59 -6.85
N LEU A 265 13.45 9.97 -7.47
CA LEU A 265 12.29 10.47 -6.74
C LEU A 265 11.72 9.39 -5.81
N LEU A 266 11.65 8.14 -6.27
CA LEU A 266 11.20 7.01 -5.46
C LEU A 266 12.12 6.79 -4.24
N LEU A 267 13.44 6.81 -4.45
CA LEU A 267 14.43 6.69 -3.37
C LEU A 267 14.29 7.80 -2.34
N LEU A 268 14.20 9.06 -2.79
CA LEU A 268 14.01 10.20 -1.90
C LEU A 268 12.70 10.10 -1.13
N THR A 269 11.62 9.70 -1.80
CA THR A 269 10.32 9.49 -1.15
C THR A 269 10.40 8.43 -0.06
N GLN A 270 11.06 7.31 -0.31
CA GLN A 270 11.24 6.24 0.68
C GLN A 270 12.09 6.69 1.88
N GLN A 271 13.20 7.40 1.65
CA GLN A 271 14.08 7.89 2.72
C GLN A 271 13.42 8.96 3.60
N PHE A 272 12.60 9.82 3.03
CA PHE A 272 11.92 10.91 3.73
C PHE A 272 10.41 10.65 3.96
N LEU A 273 9.98 9.39 3.91
CA LEU A 273 8.57 9.02 3.98
C LEU A 273 7.89 9.52 5.27
N SER A 274 8.58 9.45 6.40
CA SER A 274 8.08 9.95 7.69
C SER A 274 7.80 11.46 7.71
N LEU A 275 8.55 12.22 6.92
CA LEU A 275 8.39 13.68 6.78
C LEU A 275 7.33 14.04 5.73
N ILE A 276 7.24 13.26 4.65
CA ILE A 276 6.35 13.50 3.52
C ILE A 276 4.92 13.03 3.81
N ARG A 277 4.77 11.89 4.47
CA ARG A 277 3.47 11.24 4.76
C ARG A 277 2.45 12.14 5.46
N PRO A 278 2.80 12.97 6.46
CA PRO A 278 1.84 13.89 7.08
C PRO A 278 1.31 14.97 6.13
N GLN A 279 2.05 15.27 5.06
CA GLN A 279 1.69 16.26 4.04
C GLN A 279 0.97 15.59 2.86
N GLN A 280 -0.32 15.33 3.01
CA GLN A 280 -1.12 14.59 2.02
C GLN A 280 -1.02 15.18 0.60
N VAL A 281 -1.01 16.52 0.45
CA VAL A 281 -0.89 17.17 -0.86
C VAL A 281 0.45 16.85 -1.52
N LEU A 282 1.55 16.90 -0.77
CA LEU A 282 2.88 16.57 -1.28
C LEU A 282 2.96 15.11 -1.72
N CYS A 283 2.38 14.20 -0.96
CA CYS A 283 2.31 12.79 -1.27
C CYS A 283 1.54 12.52 -2.58
N VAL A 284 0.40 13.20 -2.79
CA VAL A 284 -0.39 13.12 -4.03
C VAL A 284 0.40 13.64 -5.24
N VAL A 285 1.10 14.77 -5.10
CA VAL A 285 1.93 15.36 -6.17
C VAL A 285 3.08 14.41 -6.54
N ILE A 286 3.76 13.83 -5.56
CA ILE A 286 4.83 12.86 -5.79
C ILE A 286 4.29 11.62 -6.53
N ALA A 287 3.16 11.08 -6.10
CA ALA A 287 2.51 9.94 -6.76
C ALA A 287 2.16 10.23 -8.23
N GLY A 288 1.60 11.41 -8.52
CA GLY A 288 1.31 11.85 -9.88
C GLY A 288 2.56 12.03 -10.73
N LEU A 289 3.63 12.58 -10.15
CA LEU A 289 4.91 12.78 -10.85
C LEU A 289 5.60 11.44 -11.14
N LEU A 290 5.60 10.50 -10.20
CA LEU A 290 6.11 9.14 -10.41
C LEU A 290 5.32 8.41 -11.51
N HIS A 291 3.98 8.51 -11.50
CA HIS A 291 3.13 7.96 -12.55
C HIS A 291 3.51 8.53 -13.92
N PHE A 292 3.67 9.85 -14.03
CA PHE A 292 4.09 10.53 -15.26
C PHE A 292 5.46 10.05 -15.74
N LEU A 293 6.45 9.97 -14.87
CA LEU A 293 7.82 9.60 -15.22
C LEU A 293 7.91 8.14 -15.71
N PHE A 294 7.27 7.20 -15.01
CA PHE A 294 7.25 5.81 -15.45
C PHE A 294 6.46 5.64 -16.76
N LEU A 295 5.28 6.26 -16.87
CA LEU A 295 4.49 6.18 -18.09
C LEU A 295 5.24 6.79 -19.29
N SER A 296 5.94 7.92 -19.08
CA SER A 296 6.75 8.54 -20.14
C SER A 296 7.88 7.62 -20.62
N ALA A 297 8.52 6.87 -19.72
CA ALA A 297 9.54 5.89 -20.12
C ALA A 297 8.96 4.78 -21.03
N PHE A 298 7.75 4.29 -20.76
CA PHE A 298 7.07 3.33 -21.64
C PHE A 298 6.66 3.93 -22.98
N VAL A 299 6.18 5.16 -23.01
CA VAL A 299 5.85 5.88 -24.26
C VAL A 299 7.11 6.05 -25.11
N TRP A 300 8.24 6.44 -24.50
CA TRP A 300 9.51 6.55 -25.20
C TRP A 300 10.04 5.23 -25.71
N MET A 301 9.85 4.12 -24.98
CA MET A 301 10.18 2.77 -25.45
C MET A 301 9.36 2.39 -26.69
N PHE A 302 8.08 2.78 -26.74
CA PHE A 302 7.23 2.56 -27.91
C PHE A 302 7.71 3.42 -29.10
N ILE A 303 8.06 4.70 -28.87
CA ILE A 303 8.63 5.56 -29.91
C ILE A 303 9.91 4.96 -30.47
N GLU A 304 10.81 4.44 -29.63
CA GLU A 304 12.03 3.78 -30.07
C GLU A 304 11.74 2.57 -30.99
N ALA A 305 10.76 1.75 -30.63
CA ALA A 305 10.34 0.60 -31.44
C ALA A 305 9.75 1.02 -32.81
N VAL A 306 8.93 2.09 -32.83
CA VAL A 306 8.38 2.66 -34.07
C VAL A 306 9.51 3.21 -34.97
N LEU A 307 10.46 3.94 -34.40
CA LEU A 307 11.61 4.48 -35.15
C LEU A 307 12.46 3.36 -35.75
N LEU A 308 12.66 2.28 -34.99
CA LEU A 308 13.36 1.09 -35.45
C LEU A 308 12.61 0.40 -36.58
N PHE A 309 11.27 0.27 -36.46
CA PHE A 309 10.43 -0.30 -37.53
C PHE A 309 10.55 0.51 -38.83
N ILE A 310 10.50 1.85 -38.74
CA ILE A 310 10.66 2.74 -39.89
C ILE A 310 12.05 2.56 -40.50
N CYS A 311 13.09 2.45 -39.68
CA CYS A 311 14.47 2.23 -40.14
C CYS A 311 14.60 0.91 -40.92
N VAL A 312 14.08 -0.19 -40.39
CA VAL A 312 14.12 -1.51 -41.04
C VAL A 312 13.30 -1.55 -42.32
N LYS A 313 12.11 -0.91 -42.33
CA LYS A 313 11.27 -0.80 -43.53
C LYS A 313 11.94 -0.01 -44.65
N ASN A 314 12.59 1.10 -44.32
CA ASN A 314 13.31 1.94 -45.27
C ASN A 314 14.54 1.21 -45.86
N LEU A 315 15.20 0.37 -45.07
CA LEU A 315 16.32 -0.47 -45.53
C LEU A 315 15.88 -1.50 -46.57
N SER A 316 14.64 -2.01 -46.51
CA SER A 316 14.08 -2.98 -47.43
C SER A 316 13.59 -2.37 -48.76
N GLN A 317 13.38 -1.06 -48.77
CA GLN A 317 13.00 -0.30 -49.98
C GLN A 317 14.23 0.45 -50.50
N VAL A 318 14.80 0.00 -51.58
CA VAL A 318 15.94 0.61 -52.31
C VAL A 318 15.48 1.94 -52.96
N SER A 319 14.95 2.87 -52.20
CA SER A 319 14.52 4.17 -52.67
C SER A 319 15.30 5.29 -52.00
N SER A 320 16.15 5.90 -52.78
CA SER A 320 17.01 7.04 -52.52
C SER A 320 16.22 8.33 -52.17
N ARG A 321 15.54 8.41 -51.05
CA ARG A 321 15.10 9.66 -50.47
C ARG A 321 15.27 9.57 -48.96
N LYS A 322 16.30 10.23 -48.40
CA LYS A 322 16.36 10.65 -46.99
C LYS A 322 15.13 11.51 -46.72
N LYS A 323 14.00 10.89 -46.39
CA LYS A 323 12.91 11.62 -45.76
C LYS A 323 13.36 11.83 -44.32
N GLU A 324 13.58 13.06 -43.91
CA GLU A 324 13.77 13.45 -42.52
C GLU A 324 12.57 12.89 -41.74
N VAL A 325 12.84 11.83 -40.97
CA VAL A 325 11.87 11.27 -40.05
C VAL A 325 11.77 12.25 -38.89
N LEU A 326 10.65 12.90 -38.72
CA LEU A 326 10.23 13.76 -37.60
C LEU A 326 11.36 14.53 -36.89
N SER A 327 11.18 15.83 -36.70
CA SER A 327 12.07 16.66 -35.90
C SER A 327 12.19 16.11 -34.47
N ASN A 328 13.41 16.10 -33.91
CA ASN A 328 13.66 15.66 -32.53
C ASN A 328 12.74 16.36 -31.50
N GLY A 329 12.46 17.66 -31.72
CA GLY A 329 11.55 18.42 -30.87
C GLY A 329 10.12 17.91 -30.92
N PHE A 330 9.63 17.50 -32.08
CA PHE A 330 8.29 16.95 -32.24
C PHE A 330 8.16 15.57 -31.53
N LEU A 331 9.18 14.74 -31.58
CA LEU A 331 9.21 13.48 -30.84
C LEU A 331 9.18 13.70 -29.34
N CYS A 332 9.93 14.70 -28.82
CA CYS A 332 9.91 15.06 -27.41
C CYS A 332 8.52 15.53 -26.96
N VAL A 333 7.86 16.35 -27.78
CA VAL A 333 6.49 16.78 -27.48
C VAL A 333 5.54 15.58 -27.43
N ILE A 334 5.55 14.68 -28.40
CA ILE A 334 4.68 13.48 -28.40
C ILE A 334 4.98 12.61 -27.18
N GLY A 335 6.26 12.31 -26.90
CA GLY A 335 6.65 11.39 -25.83
C GLY A 335 6.16 11.83 -24.45
N TYR A 336 6.25 13.12 -24.14
CA TYR A 336 5.83 13.63 -22.84
C TYR A 336 4.34 14.02 -22.78
N VAL A 337 3.77 14.56 -23.86
CA VAL A 337 2.36 14.96 -23.89
C VAL A 337 1.43 13.76 -23.79
N VAL A 338 1.74 12.64 -24.44
CA VAL A 338 0.95 11.41 -24.33
C VAL A 338 0.92 10.91 -22.90
N ALA A 339 2.06 10.87 -22.21
CA ALA A 339 2.13 10.49 -20.80
C ALA A 339 1.36 11.47 -19.91
N LEU A 340 1.48 12.77 -20.17
CA LEU A 340 0.77 13.81 -19.41
C LEU A 340 -0.75 13.69 -19.57
N ILE A 341 -1.25 13.44 -20.78
CA ILE A 341 -2.67 13.19 -21.03
C ILE A 341 -3.16 11.98 -20.22
N GLY A 342 -2.41 10.86 -20.24
CA GLY A 342 -2.77 9.67 -19.48
C GLY A 342 -2.92 9.96 -17.99
N VAL A 343 -1.96 10.65 -17.39
CA VAL A 343 -2.00 11.04 -15.98
C VAL A 343 -3.12 12.04 -15.69
N SER A 344 -3.33 13.04 -16.56
CA SER A 344 -4.39 14.04 -16.40
C SER A 344 -5.79 13.41 -16.44
N VAL A 345 -6.01 12.46 -17.34
CA VAL A 345 -7.25 11.68 -17.40
C VAL A 345 -7.44 10.87 -16.12
N SER A 346 -6.40 10.20 -15.63
CA SER A 346 -6.45 9.42 -14.38
C SER A 346 -6.79 10.27 -13.16
N ILE A 347 -6.18 11.46 -13.04
CA ILE A 347 -6.48 12.43 -11.98
C ILE A 347 -7.92 12.95 -12.10
N GLY A 348 -8.37 13.27 -13.32
CA GLY A 348 -9.72 13.79 -13.56
C GLY A 348 -10.82 12.77 -13.27
N MET A 349 -10.57 11.48 -13.51
CA MET A 349 -11.54 10.40 -13.25
C MET A 349 -11.60 9.99 -11.77
N VAL A 350 -10.46 9.85 -11.10
CA VAL A 350 -10.37 9.38 -9.71
C VAL A 350 -9.25 10.12 -8.97
N PRO A 351 -9.47 11.36 -8.52
CA PRO A 351 -8.44 12.15 -7.84
C PRO A 351 -7.99 11.50 -6.53
N GLU A 352 -8.87 10.76 -5.85
CA GLU A 352 -8.58 10.04 -4.58
C GLU A 352 -7.67 8.81 -4.77
N GLY A 353 -7.41 8.40 -6.00
CA GLY A 353 -6.57 7.25 -6.33
C GLY A 353 -5.07 7.47 -6.11
N TYR A 354 -4.64 8.71 -5.84
CA TYR A 354 -3.25 9.06 -5.58
C TYR A 354 -2.98 9.27 -4.09
N GLY A 355 -1.72 9.13 -3.69
CA GLY A 355 -1.32 9.37 -2.30
C GLY A 355 -1.65 8.20 -1.37
N SER A 356 -1.16 7.00 -1.69
CA SER A 356 -1.12 5.87 -0.76
C SER A 356 -0.18 6.15 0.42
N GLU A 357 -0.13 5.28 1.41
CA GLU A 357 0.79 5.40 2.56
C GLU A 357 2.27 5.46 2.15
N GLN A 358 2.61 4.95 0.98
CA GLN A 358 3.95 4.98 0.38
C GLN A 358 4.11 6.11 -0.65
N CYS A 359 3.16 7.06 -0.71
CA CYS A 359 3.11 8.14 -1.71
C CYS A 359 3.16 7.64 -3.16
N TRP A 360 2.43 6.56 -3.44
CA TRP A 360 2.25 5.96 -4.76
C TRP A 360 0.77 5.92 -5.15
N ILE A 361 0.46 5.25 -6.24
CA ILE A 361 -0.91 4.96 -6.67
C ILE A 361 -1.55 3.96 -5.69
N LYS A 362 -2.79 4.21 -5.27
CA LYS A 362 -3.54 3.29 -4.42
C LYS A 362 -3.90 2.02 -5.19
N MET A 363 -3.76 0.88 -4.53
CA MET A 363 -4.14 -0.42 -5.11
C MET A 363 -5.63 -0.72 -5.01
N ASP A 364 -6.36 0.09 -4.22
CA ASP A 364 -7.77 -0.10 -3.91
C ASP A 364 -8.67 0.15 -5.14
N LYS A 365 -9.83 -0.50 -5.16
CA LYS A 365 -10.89 -0.30 -6.16
C LYS A 365 -10.44 -0.40 -7.64
N GLY A 366 -9.30 -1.06 -7.88
CA GLY A 366 -8.78 -1.25 -9.23
C GLY A 366 -8.14 0.00 -9.86
N PHE A 367 -7.85 1.06 -9.10
CA PHE A 367 -7.23 2.28 -9.62
C PHE A 367 -5.83 2.05 -10.20
N PHE A 368 -5.10 1.03 -9.76
CA PHE A 368 -3.82 0.63 -10.32
C PHE A 368 -3.87 0.38 -11.85
N TRP A 369 -5.05 0.05 -12.41
CA TRP A 369 -5.25 -0.10 -13.85
C TRP A 369 -5.06 1.21 -14.62
N SER A 370 -5.13 2.37 -13.97
CA SER A 370 -4.83 3.66 -14.57
C SER A 370 -3.38 3.77 -15.06
N PHE A 371 -2.46 3.10 -14.37
CA PHE A 371 -1.06 2.96 -14.79
C PHE A 371 -0.85 1.69 -15.63
N LEU A 372 -1.29 0.56 -15.11
CA LEU A 372 -1.00 -0.75 -15.68
C LEU A 372 -1.73 -1.01 -17.00
N GLY A 373 -2.94 -0.47 -17.18
CA GLY A 373 -3.71 -0.56 -18.43
C GLY A 373 -2.94 0.02 -19.61
N PRO A 374 -2.54 1.30 -19.58
CA PRO A 374 -1.69 1.91 -20.61
C PRO A 374 -0.36 1.16 -20.84
N VAL A 375 0.29 0.69 -19.77
CA VAL A 375 1.53 -0.09 -19.87
C VAL A 375 1.30 -1.40 -20.63
N CYS A 376 0.25 -2.16 -20.31
CA CYS A 376 -0.09 -3.40 -21.02
C CYS A 376 -0.38 -3.16 -22.51
N VAL A 377 -1.09 -2.08 -22.83
CA VAL A 377 -1.35 -1.70 -24.23
C VAL A 377 -0.04 -1.39 -24.96
N ILE A 378 0.84 -0.60 -24.36
CA ILE A 378 2.16 -0.26 -24.94
C ILE A 378 3.00 -1.53 -25.14
N LEU A 379 3.05 -2.41 -24.16
CA LEU A 379 3.78 -3.68 -24.25
C LEU A 379 3.22 -4.56 -25.37
N GLY A 380 1.90 -4.70 -25.48
CA GLY A 380 1.25 -5.43 -26.55
C GLY A 380 1.57 -4.88 -27.95
N LEU A 381 1.51 -3.56 -28.11
CA LEU A 381 1.88 -2.88 -29.37
C LEU A 381 3.36 -3.10 -29.71
N ASN A 382 4.25 -3.05 -28.73
CA ASN A 382 5.67 -3.33 -28.92
C ASN A 382 5.91 -4.76 -29.40
N VAL A 383 5.21 -5.77 -28.84
CA VAL A 383 5.30 -7.16 -29.32
C VAL A 383 4.92 -7.25 -30.80
N ILE A 384 3.82 -6.61 -31.21
CA ILE A 384 3.38 -6.58 -32.62
C ILE A 384 4.43 -5.91 -33.51
N LEU A 385 5.02 -4.79 -33.06
CA LEU A 385 6.09 -4.11 -33.79
C LEU A 385 7.33 -5.00 -33.95
N PHE A 386 7.78 -5.70 -32.90
CA PHE A 386 8.94 -6.58 -32.97
C PHE A 386 8.73 -7.78 -33.88
N ILE A 387 7.53 -8.37 -33.90
CA ILE A 387 7.17 -9.40 -34.86
C ILE A 387 7.27 -8.85 -36.29
N SER A 388 6.70 -7.66 -36.53
CA SER A 388 6.74 -7.00 -37.83
C SER A 388 8.19 -6.69 -38.26
N ILE A 389 9.01 -6.11 -37.34
CA ILE A 389 10.43 -5.85 -37.57
C ILE A 389 11.17 -7.12 -37.96
N SER A 390 10.92 -8.22 -37.27
CA SER A 390 11.57 -9.51 -37.53
C SER A 390 11.22 -10.06 -38.93
N ILE A 391 9.96 -9.93 -39.33
CA ILE A 391 9.50 -10.34 -40.69
C ILE A 391 10.17 -9.48 -41.77
N TYR A 392 10.16 -8.15 -41.64
CA TYR A 392 10.78 -7.23 -42.57
C TYR A 392 12.30 -7.41 -42.66
N LEU A 393 12.97 -7.60 -41.53
CA LEU A 393 14.42 -7.84 -41.47
C LEU A 393 14.78 -9.14 -42.16
N ASN A 394 14.02 -10.24 -41.95
CA ASN A 394 14.25 -11.51 -42.59
C ASN A 394 14.01 -11.41 -44.12
N SER A 395 12.99 -10.66 -44.55
CA SER A 395 12.74 -10.39 -45.96
C SER A 395 13.86 -9.56 -46.62
N ALA A 396 14.38 -8.56 -45.92
CA ALA A 396 15.51 -7.75 -46.36
C ALA A 396 16.80 -8.61 -46.51
N LEU A 397 17.06 -9.48 -45.54
CA LEU A 397 18.17 -10.44 -45.56
C LEU A 397 18.17 -11.34 -46.81
N LYS A 398 16.98 -11.78 -47.26
CA LYS A 398 16.84 -12.63 -48.46
C LYS A 398 17.04 -11.87 -49.76
N LYS A 399 16.80 -10.57 -49.80
CA LYS A 399 16.87 -9.74 -51.00
C LYS A 399 18.23 -9.06 -51.24
N LEU A 400 19.02 -8.81 -50.18
CA LEU A 400 20.28 -8.09 -50.26
C LEU A 400 21.48 -9.02 -50.19
N ASN A 401 22.02 -9.39 -51.35
CA ASN A 401 23.33 -10.06 -51.47
C ASN A 401 24.53 -9.10 -51.40
N ALA A 402 24.36 -7.78 -51.27
CA ALA A 402 25.42 -6.82 -51.60
C ALA A 402 25.88 -5.86 -50.47
N GLU A 403 25.14 -5.64 -49.37
CA GLU A 403 25.57 -4.71 -48.29
C GLU A 403 25.50 -5.33 -46.90
N VAL A 404 26.42 -6.24 -46.66
CA VAL A 404 26.51 -7.02 -45.40
C VAL A 404 26.73 -6.16 -44.17
N SER A 405 27.37 -4.99 -44.28
CA SER A 405 27.74 -4.16 -43.10
C SER A 405 26.55 -3.41 -42.48
N GLN A 406 25.71 -2.73 -43.28
CA GLN A 406 24.54 -2.01 -42.81
C GLN A 406 23.49 -2.96 -42.21
N LEU A 407 23.31 -4.12 -42.84
CA LEU A 407 22.40 -5.14 -42.38
C LEU A 407 22.82 -5.73 -41.03
N LYS A 408 24.14 -5.97 -40.84
CA LYS A 408 24.72 -6.45 -39.57
C LYS A 408 24.50 -5.43 -38.43
N GLN A 409 24.69 -4.15 -38.72
CA GLN A 409 24.46 -3.06 -37.74
C GLN A 409 22.98 -2.96 -37.36
N THR A 410 22.07 -3.01 -38.32
CA THR A 410 20.63 -3.00 -38.06
C THR A 410 20.19 -4.21 -37.25
N LYS A 411 20.70 -5.41 -37.55
CA LYS A 411 20.42 -6.62 -36.77
C LYS A 411 20.86 -6.47 -35.31
N VAL A 412 22.04 -5.94 -35.04
CA VAL A 412 22.53 -5.67 -33.69
C VAL A 412 21.62 -4.66 -32.96
N MET A 413 21.18 -3.60 -33.68
CA MET A 413 20.27 -2.60 -33.11
C MET A 413 18.92 -3.25 -32.73
N VAL A 414 18.34 -4.08 -33.58
CA VAL A 414 17.09 -4.81 -33.29
C VAL A 414 17.25 -5.68 -32.03
N PHE A 415 18.34 -6.44 -31.90
CA PHE A 415 18.57 -7.26 -30.72
C PHE A 415 18.75 -6.43 -29.43
N LYS A 416 19.44 -5.28 -29.51
CA LYS A 416 19.59 -4.39 -28.36
C LYS A 416 18.25 -3.83 -27.90
N THR A 417 17.42 -3.34 -28.83
CA THR A 417 16.10 -2.80 -28.51
C THR A 417 15.13 -3.89 -28.00
N LEU A 418 15.21 -5.10 -28.55
CA LEU A 418 14.46 -6.24 -28.01
C LEU A 418 14.89 -6.60 -26.58
N GLY A 419 16.20 -6.64 -26.31
CA GLY A 419 16.74 -6.87 -24.96
C GLY A 419 16.25 -5.80 -23.98
N GLN A 420 16.28 -4.53 -24.38
CA GLN A 420 15.75 -3.42 -23.58
C GLN A 420 14.25 -3.58 -23.31
N PHE A 421 13.44 -3.93 -24.32
CA PHE A 421 12.02 -4.20 -24.17
C PHE A 421 11.75 -5.30 -23.13
N VAL A 422 12.49 -6.41 -23.19
CA VAL A 422 12.35 -7.52 -22.23
C VAL A 422 12.72 -7.04 -20.81
N ILE A 423 13.79 -6.30 -20.66
CA ILE A 423 14.29 -5.86 -19.35
C ILE A 423 13.40 -4.75 -18.74
N LEU A 424 12.89 -3.82 -19.56
CA LEU A 424 12.01 -2.74 -19.05
C LEU A 424 10.56 -3.19 -18.89
N GLY A 425 10.06 -4.07 -19.78
CA GLY A 425 8.64 -4.40 -19.85
C GLY A 425 8.26 -5.64 -19.04
N CYS A 426 9.00 -6.75 -19.19
CA CYS A 426 8.62 -8.01 -18.54
C CYS A 426 8.58 -7.96 -17.00
N PRO A 427 9.48 -7.25 -16.30
CA PRO A 427 9.43 -7.17 -14.85
C PRO A 427 8.14 -6.57 -14.31
N TRP A 428 7.53 -5.64 -15.03
CA TRP A 428 6.25 -5.05 -14.62
C TRP A 428 5.09 -6.05 -14.64
N ILE A 429 5.19 -7.11 -15.47
CA ILE A 429 4.25 -8.24 -15.44
C ILE A 429 4.39 -9.02 -14.13
N LEU A 430 5.62 -9.15 -13.59
CA LEU A 430 5.85 -9.78 -12.29
C LEU A 430 5.21 -8.98 -11.15
N GLY A 431 5.07 -7.67 -11.29
CA GLY A 431 4.40 -6.82 -10.31
C GLY A 431 2.96 -7.23 -10.01
N PHE A 432 2.26 -7.89 -10.96
CA PHE A 432 0.93 -8.46 -10.70
C PHE A 432 0.94 -9.59 -9.68
N PHE A 433 2.04 -10.33 -9.60
CA PHE A 433 2.20 -11.50 -8.76
C PHE A 433 3.04 -11.21 -7.52
N ALA A 434 3.59 -10.01 -7.38
CA ALA A 434 4.46 -9.62 -6.26
C ALA A 434 3.76 -9.75 -4.90
N HIS A 435 2.46 -9.42 -4.83
CA HIS A 435 1.68 -9.57 -3.60
C HIS A 435 1.37 -11.02 -3.19
N VAL A 436 1.57 -11.98 -4.10
CA VAL A 436 1.21 -13.39 -3.86
C VAL A 436 2.38 -14.17 -3.28
N ASN A 437 3.63 -13.79 -3.62
CA ASN A 437 4.82 -14.54 -3.23
C ASN A 437 6.01 -13.61 -2.99
N MET A 438 6.60 -13.69 -1.81
CA MET A 438 7.80 -12.92 -1.40
C MET A 438 8.98 -13.07 -2.37
N VAL A 439 9.17 -14.26 -2.95
CA VAL A 439 10.26 -14.49 -3.93
C VAL A 439 10.04 -13.66 -5.19
N VAL A 440 8.78 -13.60 -5.68
CA VAL A 440 8.43 -12.79 -6.86
C VAL A 440 8.62 -11.31 -6.58
N GLU A 441 8.28 -10.86 -5.38
CA GLU A 441 8.50 -9.47 -4.94
C GLU A 441 9.99 -9.11 -4.94
N ILE A 442 10.85 -9.95 -4.35
CA ILE A 442 12.31 -9.75 -4.35
C ILE A 442 12.86 -9.69 -5.77
N VAL A 443 12.47 -10.62 -6.63
CA VAL A 443 12.89 -10.66 -8.04
C VAL A 443 12.43 -9.42 -8.78
N PHE A 444 11.18 -8.97 -8.55
CA PHE A 444 10.62 -7.75 -9.12
C PHE A 444 11.44 -6.51 -8.71
N ILE A 445 11.74 -6.36 -7.41
CA ILE A 445 12.55 -5.26 -6.87
C ILE A 445 13.94 -5.24 -7.51
N ILE A 446 14.64 -6.39 -7.52
CA ILE A 446 16.01 -6.48 -8.04
C ILE A 446 16.02 -6.13 -9.54
N ILE A 447 15.16 -6.72 -10.35
CA ILE A 447 15.21 -6.49 -11.80
C ILE A 447 14.84 -5.05 -12.13
N ASN A 448 13.84 -4.46 -11.47
CA ASN A 448 13.46 -3.06 -11.73
C ASN A 448 14.54 -2.09 -11.25
N SER A 449 15.15 -2.29 -10.10
CA SER A 449 16.21 -1.41 -9.61
C SER A 449 17.47 -1.48 -10.47
N GLN A 450 17.75 -2.63 -11.12
CA GLN A 450 18.93 -2.83 -11.98
C GLN A 450 18.70 -2.47 -13.46
N GLN A 451 17.57 -1.87 -13.82
CA GLN A 451 17.31 -1.43 -15.21
C GLN A 451 18.43 -0.53 -15.77
N GLY A 452 18.98 0.36 -14.95
CA GLY A 452 20.12 1.21 -15.33
C GLY A 452 21.38 0.42 -15.68
N THR A 453 21.68 -0.59 -14.87
CA THR A 453 22.82 -1.50 -15.11
C THR A 453 22.64 -2.23 -16.44
N PHE A 454 21.47 -2.75 -16.71
CA PHE A 454 21.21 -3.48 -17.96
C PHE A 454 21.28 -2.56 -19.18
N ILE A 455 20.74 -1.34 -19.10
CA ILE A 455 20.84 -0.35 -20.18
C ILE A 455 22.31 -0.01 -20.45
N PHE A 456 23.09 0.26 -19.42
CA PHE A 456 24.51 0.54 -19.56
C PHE A 456 25.25 -0.63 -20.22
N LEU A 457 25.00 -1.88 -19.79
CA LEU A 457 25.63 -3.07 -20.39
C LEU A 457 25.26 -3.23 -21.86
N ILE A 458 23.97 -3.10 -22.22
CA ILE A 458 23.50 -3.31 -23.61
C ILE A 458 24.03 -2.24 -24.54
N TYR A 459 23.97 -0.97 -24.15
CA TYR A 459 24.26 0.14 -25.06
C TYR A 459 25.69 0.67 -24.95
N CYS A 460 26.35 0.53 -23.81
CA CYS A 460 27.70 1.03 -23.63
C CYS A 460 28.73 -0.10 -23.74
N VAL A 461 28.62 -1.14 -22.92
CA VAL A 461 29.66 -2.19 -22.85
C VAL A 461 29.65 -3.10 -24.10
N LEU A 462 28.46 -3.54 -24.54
CA LEU A 462 28.29 -4.40 -25.71
C LEU A 462 28.28 -3.62 -27.04
N SER A 463 28.47 -2.30 -27.02
CA SER A 463 28.52 -1.48 -28.22
C SER A 463 29.91 -1.47 -28.84
N THR A 464 30.00 -1.80 -30.12
CA THR A 464 31.24 -1.63 -30.90
C THR A 464 31.64 -0.16 -31.05
N GLU A 465 30.69 0.75 -31.07
CA GLU A 465 30.90 2.18 -31.15
C GLU A 465 31.60 2.71 -29.87
N PHE A 466 31.20 2.21 -28.70
CA PHE A 466 31.82 2.57 -27.44
C PHE A 466 33.28 2.02 -27.35
N ARG A 467 33.53 0.82 -27.87
CA ARG A 467 34.88 0.25 -27.93
C ARG A 467 35.81 1.09 -28.84
N LEU A 468 35.30 1.54 -29.98
CA LEU A 468 36.07 2.38 -30.90
C LEU A 468 36.38 3.74 -30.28
N MET A 469 35.42 4.33 -29.57
CA MET A 469 35.62 5.61 -28.86
C MET A 469 36.63 5.47 -27.71
N LYS A 470 36.60 4.34 -26.97
CA LYS A 470 37.58 4.08 -25.92
C LYS A 470 38.99 4.05 -26.51
N VAL A 471 39.21 3.37 -27.63
CA VAL A 471 40.49 3.33 -28.33
C VAL A 471 40.93 4.69 -28.81
N ASP A 472 40.02 5.52 -29.36
CA ASP A 472 40.31 6.88 -29.80
C ASP A 472 40.66 7.81 -28.64
N MET A 473 39.97 7.69 -27.49
CA MET A 473 40.30 8.42 -26.27
C MET A 473 41.66 7.99 -25.69
N GLU A 474 41.93 6.71 -25.63
CA GLU A 474 43.24 6.16 -25.19
C GLU A 474 44.36 6.70 -26.10
N ASN A 475 44.16 6.72 -27.40
CA ASN A 475 45.12 7.26 -28.36
C ASN A 475 45.29 8.78 -28.20
N LYS A 476 44.25 9.55 -27.90
CA LYS A 476 44.36 10.97 -27.63
C LYS A 476 45.04 11.25 -26.30
N LEU A 477 44.76 10.47 -25.28
CA LEU A 477 45.39 10.56 -23.96
C LEU A 477 46.90 10.26 -24.06
N LEU A 478 47.27 9.18 -24.78
CA LEU A 478 48.69 8.84 -25.07
C LEU A 478 49.41 9.97 -25.84
N LYS A 479 48.76 10.60 -26.81
CA LYS A 479 49.31 11.78 -27.51
C LYS A 479 49.46 13.02 -26.63
N LEU A 480 48.60 13.20 -25.63
CA LEU A 480 48.68 14.29 -24.65
C LEU A 480 49.82 14.04 -23.63
N VAL A 481 49.93 12.79 -23.10
CA VAL A 481 50.95 12.41 -22.17
C VAL A 481 52.33 12.42 -22.85
N GLY A 482 52.45 11.90 -24.10
CA GLY A 482 53.70 11.95 -24.87
C GLY A 482 54.13 13.34 -25.35
N ARG A 483 53.26 14.38 -25.23
CA ARG A 483 53.61 15.79 -25.46
C ARG A 483 54.15 16.51 -24.24
N GLN A 484 54.01 15.92 -23.04
CA GLN A 484 54.56 16.45 -21.78
C GLN A 484 55.97 15.97 -21.47
N GLU A 485 56.50 15.04 -22.27
CA GLU A 485 57.85 14.52 -22.09
C GLU A 485 58.90 15.03 -23.12
N CYS A 486 58.57 16.11 -23.88
CA CYS A 486 59.53 16.81 -24.76
C CYS A 486 59.71 18.26 -24.34
#